data_0b362ce754f12e083922f99df1fa64b4
#
_entry.id   0b362ce754f12e083922f99df1fa64b4
#
_cell.length_a   1.000
_cell.length_b   1.000
_cell.length_c   1.000
_cell.angle_alpha   90.00
_cell.angle_beta   90.00
_cell.angle_gamma   90.00
#
_symmetry.space_group_name_H-M   'P 1'
#
loop_
_entity.id
_entity.type
_entity.pdbx_description
1 polymer ?
#
loop_
_entity_poly.entity_id
_entity_poly.type
_entity_poly.pdbx_seq_one_letter_code
_entity_poly.pdbx_strand_id
1 'polypeptide(L)'
;MLNTLKTLTEIQPARNYKNIDSLNKIAEYIKDRFEENGLETKYQEYKVLGKTYKNVIGVMNPDKEETIVIGGHYDVQGNKPGADDNATAVAGLVETSKRINPEDIDYRLEFVAFTLEEPPFFGTKKMGSYIHAKSVKDKNIVGMLNYEMIGYFSKEKGSQKYPFILKPFLKKLNIPDVGDFIAFVANKNSEEFMNKLRIDDVETRIRYLDVIVPNFFAKSTASDHINYWKFGIPAVMITDTAFHRNPNYHKKTDTLDTLNLEEMEKVIEMTVNIIKNYK
;
A
#
# COMPACT_ATOMS: atom_id res chain seq x y z
N MET A 1 -14.38 -4.54 4.22
CA MET A 1 -13.92 -3.40 3.39
C MET A 1 -14.61 -2.08 3.76
N LEU A 2 -15.90 -1.86 3.47
CA LEU A 2 -16.58 -0.55 3.73
C LEU A 2 -16.53 -0.08 5.18
N ASN A 3 -16.67 -0.98 6.15
CA ASN A 3 -16.57 -0.61 7.58
C ASN A 3 -15.18 -0.08 7.93
N THR A 4 -14.12 -0.69 7.42
CA THR A 4 -12.74 -0.22 7.63
C THR A 4 -12.54 1.18 7.04
N LEU A 5 -12.99 1.39 5.80
CA LEU A 5 -12.93 2.70 5.15
C LEU A 5 -13.65 3.78 5.98
N LYS A 6 -14.88 3.50 6.45
CA LYS A 6 -15.64 4.42 7.31
C LYS A 6 -14.91 4.74 8.60
N THR A 7 -14.42 3.73 9.32
CA THR A 7 -13.70 3.91 10.58
C THR A 7 -12.49 4.84 10.42
N LEU A 8 -11.73 4.68 9.34
CA LEU A 8 -10.55 5.52 9.09
C LEU A 8 -10.90 6.93 8.64
N THR A 9 -11.94 7.10 7.82
CA THR A 9 -12.27 8.41 7.23
C THR A 9 -13.10 9.29 8.15
N GLU A 10 -13.90 8.70 9.04
CA GLU A 10 -14.82 9.41 9.93
C GLU A 10 -14.20 9.77 11.29
N ILE A 11 -13.00 9.22 11.62
CA ILE A 11 -12.35 9.52 12.91
C ILE A 11 -12.03 11.01 13.06
N GLN A 12 -12.37 11.57 14.23
CA GLN A 12 -12.09 12.96 14.57
C GLN A 12 -11.34 13.05 15.92
N PRO A 13 -10.32 13.90 16.00
CA PRO A 13 -9.66 14.60 14.89
C PRO A 13 -9.02 13.61 13.91
N ALA A 14 -8.74 14.06 12.68
CA ALA A 14 -8.17 13.18 11.65
C ALA A 14 -6.86 12.49 12.11
N ARG A 15 -6.61 11.29 11.61
CA ARG A 15 -5.50 10.38 11.96
C ARG A 15 -4.12 10.86 11.46
N ASN A 16 -3.76 12.10 11.73
CA ASN A 16 -2.45 12.65 11.36
C ASN A 16 -1.45 12.66 12.52
N TYR A 17 -0.18 12.91 12.24
CA TYR A 17 0.91 12.86 13.22
C TYR A 17 0.73 13.73 14.47
N LYS A 18 -0.12 14.76 14.45
CA LYS A 18 -0.41 15.61 15.62
C LYS A 18 -1.39 14.95 16.57
N ASN A 19 -2.29 14.13 16.06
CA ASN A 19 -3.43 13.55 16.74
C ASN A 19 -3.14 12.10 17.18
N ILE A 20 -2.25 11.94 18.17
CA ILE A 20 -1.77 10.64 18.65
C ILE A 20 -2.92 9.73 19.08
N ASP A 21 -3.93 10.27 19.75
CA ASP A 21 -5.07 9.48 20.23
C ASP A 21 -5.87 8.88 19.06
N SER A 22 -6.06 9.64 17.99
CA SER A 22 -6.70 9.14 16.77
C SER A 22 -5.85 8.07 16.09
N LEU A 23 -4.53 8.29 15.98
CA LEU A 23 -3.62 7.26 15.46
C LEU A 23 -3.63 5.99 16.30
N ASN A 24 -3.65 6.12 17.64
CA ASN A 24 -3.71 4.96 18.53
C ASN A 24 -5.03 4.19 18.39
N LYS A 25 -6.17 4.87 18.29
CA LYS A 25 -7.48 4.25 18.06
C LYS A 25 -7.52 3.49 16.74
N ILE A 26 -6.95 4.06 15.67
CA ILE A 26 -6.87 3.38 14.39
C ILE A 26 -5.89 2.19 14.45
N ALA A 27 -4.74 2.33 15.13
CA ALA A 27 -3.80 1.24 15.32
C ALA A 27 -4.43 0.07 16.09
N GLU A 28 -5.23 0.35 17.13
CA GLU A 28 -5.99 -0.65 17.86
C GLU A 28 -7.03 -1.33 16.95
N TYR A 29 -7.83 -0.56 16.23
CA TYR A 29 -8.79 -1.09 15.27
C TYR A 29 -8.13 -2.03 14.25
N ILE A 30 -7.00 -1.64 13.66
CA ILE A 30 -6.28 -2.48 12.69
C ILE A 30 -5.79 -3.77 13.34
N LYS A 31 -5.23 -3.66 14.56
CA LYS A 31 -4.78 -4.81 15.32
C LYS A 31 -5.91 -5.81 15.55
N ASP A 32 -7.07 -5.32 16.02
CA ASP A 32 -8.25 -6.16 16.27
C ASP A 32 -8.72 -6.86 14.99
N ARG A 33 -8.72 -6.15 13.84
CA ARG A 33 -9.08 -6.77 12.54
C ARG A 33 -8.09 -7.87 12.13
N PHE A 34 -6.80 -7.67 12.37
CA PHE A 34 -5.79 -8.70 12.11
C PHE A 34 -5.96 -9.90 13.03
N GLU A 35 -6.25 -9.70 14.32
CA GLU A 35 -6.52 -10.79 15.27
C GLU A 35 -7.78 -11.58 14.91
N GLU A 36 -8.85 -10.90 14.50
CA GLU A 36 -10.08 -11.56 14.00
C GLU A 36 -9.84 -12.40 12.75
N ASN A 37 -8.85 -12.01 11.93
CA ASN A 37 -8.42 -12.76 10.76
C ASN A 37 -7.42 -13.88 11.09
N GLY A 38 -7.12 -14.12 12.38
CA GLY A 38 -6.25 -15.21 12.84
C GLY A 38 -4.75 -14.91 12.80
N LEU A 39 -4.34 -13.65 12.68
CA LEU A 39 -2.93 -13.30 12.65
C LEU A 39 -2.37 -13.12 14.08
N GLU A 40 -1.11 -13.48 14.28
CA GLU A 40 -0.36 -13.04 15.45
C GLU A 40 -0.01 -11.56 15.33
N THR A 41 -0.43 -10.75 16.30
CA THR A 41 -0.29 -9.30 16.20
C THR A 41 0.71 -8.72 17.18
N LYS A 42 1.34 -7.62 16.78
CA LYS A 42 2.20 -6.80 17.67
C LYS A 42 2.24 -5.36 17.19
N TYR A 43 2.56 -4.46 18.15
CA TYR A 43 2.97 -3.10 17.80
C TYR A 43 4.50 -3.03 17.67
N GLN A 44 4.98 -2.33 16.64
CA GLN A 44 6.35 -1.85 16.58
C GLN A 44 6.35 -0.37 16.98
N GLU A 45 6.65 -0.12 18.25
CA GLU A 45 6.66 1.24 18.79
C GLU A 45 8.01 1.93 18.57
N TYR A 46 7.96 3.22 18.27
CA TYR A 46 9.14 4.06 18.11
C TYR A 46 8.87 5.52 18.46
N LYS A 47 9.92 6.27 18.79
CA LYS A 47 9.81 7.66 19.26
C LYS A 47 10.21 8.65 18.19
N VAL A 48 9.36 9.65 17.98
CA VAL A 48 9.62 10.81 17.11
C VAL A 48 9.21 12.08 17.83
N LEU A 49 10.12 13.04 17.97
CA LEU A 49 9.86 14.33 18.65
C LEU A 49 9.23 14.16 20.05
N GLY A 50 9.70 13.17 20.81
CA GLY A 50 9.21 12.88 22.17
C GLY A 50 7.86 12.15 22.25
N LYS A 51 7.20 11.89 21.14
CA LYS A 51 5.94 11.14 21.05
C LYS A 51 6.20 9.70 20.59
N THR A 52 5.37 8.77 21.04
CA THR A 52 5.41 7.36 20.60
C THR A 52 4.43 7.15 19.46
N TYR A 53 4.93 6.57 18.38
CA TYR A 53 4.15 6.13 17.22
C TYR A 53 4.28 4.61 17.05
N LYS A 54 3.38 4.00 16.31
CA LYS A 54 3.31 2.55 16.15
C LYS A 54 3.10 2.15 14.71
N ASN A 55 3.82 1.14 14.25
CA ASN A 55 3.33 0.29 13.17
C ASN A 55 2.52 -0.85 13.78
N VAL A 56 1.50 -1.30 13.08
CA VAL A 56 0.73 -2.48 13.45
C VAL A 56 1.17 -3.63 12.56
N ILE A 57 1.61 -4.72 13.16
CA ILE A 57 2.10 -5.90 12.43
C ILE A 57 1.20 -7.08 12.75
N GLY A 58 0.67 -7.72 11.71
CA GLY A 58 -0.02 -8.99 11.78
C GLY A 58 0.78 -10.06 11.03
N VAL A 59 0.96 -11.22 11.62
CA VAL A 59 1.80 -12.30 11.07
C VAL A 59 0.97 -13.55 10.83
N MET A 60 1.07 -14.09 9.63
CA MET A 60 0.56 -15.40 9.23
C MET A 60 1.74 -16.34 9.01
N ASN A 61 1.63 -17.62 9.40
CA ASN A 61 2.68 -18.63 9.33
C ASN A 61 3.99 -18.18 10.00
N PRO A 62 3.99 -17.85 11.31
CA PRO A 62 5.14 -17.27 11.99
C PRO A 62 6.39 -18.17 12.01
N ASP A 63 6.20 -19.49 11.86
CA ASP A 63 7.27 -20.48 11.88
C ASP A 63 8.04 -20.60 10.55
N LYS A 64 7.55 -19.98 9.48
CA LYS A 64 8.23 -19.98 8.17
C LYS A 64 9.31 -18.89 8.13
N GLU A 65 10.43 -19.21 7.48
CA GLU A 65 11.59 -18.30 7.38
C GLU A 65 11.45 -17.30 6.22
N GLU A 66 11.05 -17.79 5.05
CA GLU A 66 10.84 -16.93 3.88
C GLU A 66 9.64 -16.02 4.12
N THR A 67 9.84 -14.73 3.95
CA THR A 67 8.83 -13.74 4.32
C THR A 67 8.50 -12.80 3.16
N ILE A 68 7.20 -12.65 2.87
CA ILE A 68 6.67 -11.54 2.06
C ILE A 68 6.01 -10.54 3.00
N VAL A 69 6.32 -9.26 2.82
CA VAL A 69 5.66 -8.17 3.53
C VAL A 69 4.59 -7.55 2.66
N ILE A 70 3.41 -7.28 3.23
CA ILE A 70 2.35 -6.51 2.59
C ILE A 70 2.09 -5.31 3.47
N GLY A 71 2.23 -4.10 2.93
CA GLY A 71 2.16 -2.90 3.74
C GLY A 71 1.39 -1.76 3.09
N GLY A 72 1.08 -0.76 3.90
CA GLY A 72 0.49 0.51 3.51
C GLY A 72 0.32 1.40 4.73
N HIS A 73 0.32 2.72 4.55
CA HIS A 73 0.22 3.61 5.69
C HIS A 73 -1.21 3.87 6.14
N TYR A 74 -1.38 4.18 7.43
CA TYR A 74 -2.69 4.49 8.02
C TYR A 74 -2.83 5.93 8.50
N ASP A 75 -1.77 6.72 8.50
CA ASP A 75 -1.87 8.15 8.78
C ASP A 75 -2.39 8.93 7.56
N VAL A 76 -2.71 10.20 7.75
CA VAL A 76 -3.27 11.07 6.70
C VAL A 76 -2.64 12.44 6.73
N GLN A 77 -2.56 13.08 5.58
CA GLN A 77 -2.04 14.44 5.45
C GLN A 77 -2.99 15.47 6.06
N GLY A 78 -2.58 16.11 7.15
CA GLY A 78 -3.34 17.18 7.78
C GLY A 78 -4.72 16.76 8.29
N ASN A 79 -5.71 17.64 8.17
CA ASN A 79 -7.08 17.41 8.65
C ASN A 79 -8.00 17.03 7.46
N LYS A 80 -7.80 15.85 6.89
CA LYS A 80 -8.51 15.35 5.71
C LYS A 80 -9.07 13.96 5.99
N PRO A 81 -10.11 13.54 5.28
CA PRO A 81 -10.63 12.16 5.42
C PRO A 81 -9.61 11.11 4.99
N GLY A 82 -8.91 11.33 3.86
CA GLY A 82 -7.94 10.41 3.32
C GLY A 82 -8.56 9.07 2.97
N ALA A 83 -9.61 9.09 2.16
CA ALA A 83 -10.33 7.87 1.79
C ALA A 83 -9.49 7.02 0.88
N ASP A 84 -9.00 7.60 -0.21
CA ASP A 84 -8.09 6.93 -1.11
C ASP A 84 -6.67 6.95 -0.53
N ASP A 85 -6.25 8.09 0.00
CA ASP A 85 -4.93 8.32 0.58
C ASP A 85 -4.93 8.32 2.14
N ASN A 86 -4.76 7.18 2.84
CA ASN A 86 -4.56 5.85 2.30
C ASN A 86 -5.43 4.84 3.08
N ALA A 87 -6.73 5.19 3.34
CA ALA A 87 -7.64 4.25 4.01
C ALA A 87 -7.92 3.02 3.11
N THR A 88 -7.79 3.19 1.77
CA THR A 88 -7.91 2.06 0.83
C THR A 88 -6.83 1.01 1.05
N ALA A 89 -5.58 1.41 1.30
CA ALA A 89 -4.51 0.46 1.62
C ALA A 89 -4.82 -0.33 2.90
N VAL A 90 -5.26 0.35 3.96
CA VAL A 90 -5.60 -0.34 5.23
C VAL A 90 -6.75 -1.32 5.02
N ALA A 91 -7.79 -0.91 4.29
CA ALA A 91 -8.89 -1.82 3.96
C ALA A 91 -8.40 -2.99 3.09
N GLY A 92 -7.48 -2.73 2.16
CA GLY A 92 -6.79 -3.76 1.37
C GLY A 92 -6.03 -4.75 2.25
N LEU A 93 -5.24 -4.28 3.22
CA LEU A 93 -4.51 -5.15 4.16
C LEU A 93 -5.45 -6.05 4.96
N VAL A 94 -6.53 -5.49 5.52
CA VAL A 94 -7.52 -6.23 6.31
C VAL A 94 -8.24 -7.27 5.45
N GLU A 95 -8.68 -6.91 4.26
CA GLU A 95 -9.42 -7.82 3.38
C GLU A 95 -8.51 -8.90 2.77
N THR A 96 -7.27 -8.55 2.40
CA THR A 96 -6.29 -9.52 1.91
C THR A 96 -5.95 -10.55 2.99
N SER A 97 -5.68 -10.09 4.22
CA SER A 97 -5.37 -11.00 5.33
C SER A 97 -6.51 -11.95 5.67
N LYS A 98 -7.75 -11.51 5.51
CA LYS A 98 -8.97 -12.32 5.74
C LYS A 98 -9.16 -13.44 4.71
N ARG A 99 -8.68 -13.26 3.47
CA ARG A 99 -8.98 -14.15 2.32
C ARG A 99 -7.89 -15.18 2.04
N ILE A 100 -6.76 -15.06 2.71
CA ILE A 100 -5.67 -16.04 2.58
C ILE A 100 -5.86 -17.07 3.67
N ASN A 101 -5.94 -18.35 3.24
CA ASN A 101 -5.84 -19.45 4.18
C ASN A 101 -4.34 -19.72 4.43
N PRO A 102 -3.88 -19.78 5.70
CA PRO A 102 -2.49 -20.12 6.03
C PRO A 102 -1.97 -21.41 5.38
N GLU A 103 -2.85 -22.38 5.14
CA GLU A 103 -2.51 -23.67 4.49
C GLU A 103 -2.26 -23.56 2.98
N ASP A 104 -2.74 -22.47 2.34
CA ASP A 104 -2.58 -22.25 0.89
C ASP A 104 -1.18 -21.73 0.52
N ILE A 105 -0.35 -21.34 1.51
CA ILE A 105 0.97 -20.72 1.29
C ILE A 105 2.05 -21.38 2.14
N ASP A 106 3.24 -21.54 1.59
CA ASP A 106 4.38 -22.18 2.28
C ASP A 106 5.46 -21.18 2.75
N TYR A 107 5.04 -19.95 3.04
CA TYR A 107 5.90 -18.89 3.52
C TYR A 107 5.16 -18.00 4.54
N ARG A 108 5.92 -17.16 5.22
CA ARG A 108 5.43 -16.20 6.19
C ARG A 108 4.90 -14.96 5.48
N LEU A 109 3.74 -14.45 5.91
CA LEU A 109 3.25 -13.14 5.55
C LEU A 109 3.32 -12.20 6.75
N GLU A 110 3.88 -11.01 6.56
CA GLU A 110 3.78 -9.90 7.49
C GLU A 110 2.90 -8.79 6.88
N PHE A 111 1.71 -8.59 7.43
CA PHE A 111 0.86 -7.44 7.12
C PHE A 111 1.26 -6.28 8.02
N VAL A 112 1.62 -5.14 7.43
CA VAL A 112 2.13 -4.01 8.20
C VAL A 112 1.41 -2.72 7.84
N ALA A 113 0.65 -2.17 8.80
CA ALA A 113 0.12 -0.83 8.68
C ALA A 113 1.16 0.17 9.25
N PHE A 114 1.70 1.02 8.38
CA PHE A 114 2.73 1.99 8.73
C PHE A 114 2.14 3.30 9.21
N THR A 115 2.90 4.02 10.05
CA THR A 115 2.56 5.39 10.42
C THR A 115 3.69 6.36 10.03
N LEU A 116 3.36 7.66 9.98
CA LEU A 116 4.28 8.74 9.62
C LEU A 116 4.82 8.63 8.18
N GLU A 117 4.02 8.15 7.24
CA GLU A 117 4.33 8.25 5.82
C GLU A 117 4.21 9.70 5.36
N GLU A 118 3.20 10.38 5.80
CA GLU A 118 2.81 11.71 5.36
C GLU A 118 3.73 12.85 5.82
N PRO A 119 3.77 13.98 5.09
CA PRO A 119 4.49 15.18 5.54
C PRO A 119 4.12 15.59 6.98
N PRO A 120 5.10 15.99 7.79
CA PRO A 120 6.48 16.39 7.44
C PRO A 120 7.51 15.25 7.49
N PHE A 121 7.08 14.00 7.67
CA PHE A 121 8.02 12.88 7.88
C PHE A 121 8.32 12.11 6.59
N PHE A 122 7.57 12.34 5.53
CA PHE A 122 7.78 11.75 4.22
C PHE A 122 9.25 11.81 3.77
N GLY A 123 9.77 10.69 3.29
CA GLY A 123 11.16 10.56 2.82
C GLY A 123 12.22 10.55 3.92
N THR A 124 11.84 10.66 5.20
CA THR A 124 12.77 10.66 6.34
C THR A 124 12.93 9.27 6.96
N LYS A 125 13.95 9.14 7.82
CA LYS A 125 14.16 7.93 8.64
C LYS A 125 13.12 7.76 9.77
N LYS A 126 12.14 8.67 9.85
CA LYS A 126 11.07 8.66 10.86
C LYS A 126 9.80 7.97 10.35
N MET A 127 9.70 7.69 9.06
CA MET A 127 8.60 6.90 8.49
C MET A 127 8.56 5.51 9.15
N GLY A 128 7.35 5.04 9.43
CA GLY A 128 7.15 3.70 10.00
C GLY A 128 7.71 2.60 9.11
N SER A 129 7.57 2.74 7.81
CA SER A 129 8.16 1.82 6.84
C SER A 129 9.69 1.78 6.86
N TYR A 130 10.36 2.93 7.12
CA TYR A 130 11.80 2.93 7.31
C TYR A 130 12.20 2.15 8.58
N ILE A 131 11.47 2.36 9.67
CA ILE A 131 11.70 1.66 10.94
C ILE A 131 11.51 0.15 10.75
N HIS A 132 10.44 -0.25 10.07
CA HIS A 132 10.16 -1.66 9.81
C HIS A 132 11.22 -2.28 8.89
N ALA A 133 11.46 -1.70 7.71
CA ALA A 133 12.45 -2.21 6.76
C ALA A 133 13.84 -2.36 7.39
N LYS A 134 14.26 -1.39 8.22
CA LYS A 134 15.51 -1.48 8.98
C LYS A 134 15.53 -2.66 9.96
N SER A 135 14.41 -2.95 10.60
CA SER A 135 14.31 -4.04 11.61
C SER A 135 14.34 -5.44 11.01
N VAL A 136 14.02 -5.55 9.71
CA VAL A 136 13.95 -6.83 9.00
C VAL A 136 15.02 -7.01 7.93
N LYS A 137 15.91 -6.03 7.72
CA LYS A 137 16.91 -6.03 6.63
C LYS A 137 17.87 -7.22 6.63
N ASP A 138 18.07 -7.85 7.78
CA ASP A 138 18.96 -9.01 7.97
C ASP A 138 18.16 -10.33 8.06
N LYS A 139 16.84 -10.30 7.80
CA LYS A 139 15.97 -11.47 7.74
C LYS A 139 15.76 -11.91 6.28
N ASN A 140 15.21 -13.10 6.09
CA ASN A 140 14.88 -13.62 4.76
C ASN A 140 13.59 -13.00 4.21
N ILE A 141 13.66 -11.69 3.86
CA ILE A 141 12.54 -10.99 3.21
C ILE A 141 12.71 -11.08 1.70
N VAL A 142 11.89 -11.87 1.05
CA VAL A 142 11.93 -12.06 -0.41
C VAL A 142 11.38 -10.88 -1.18
N GLY A 143 10.47 -10.13 -0.57
CA GLY A 143 9.97 -8.89 -1.14
C GLY A 143 8.83 -8.25 -0.34
N MET A 144 8.45 -7.05 -0.76
CA MET A 144 7.36 -6.28 -0.16
C MET A 144 6.37 -5.83 -1.24
N LEU A 145 5.08 -6.02 -0.97
CA LEU A 145 3.96 -5.41 -1.69
C LEU A 145 3.46 -4.20 -0.91
N ASN A 146 3.40 -3.04 -1.55
CA ASN A 146 2.90 -1.82 -0.95
C ASN A 146 1.57 -1.40 -1.57
N TYR A 147 0.51 -1.37 -0.79
CA TYR A 147 -0.72 -0.70 -1.19
C TYR A 147 -0.58 0.82 -1.01
N GLU A 148 -0.79 1.55 -2.09
CA GLU A 148 -0.75 3.01 -2.09
C GLU A 148 -1.85 3.57 -2.99
N MET A 149 -2.96 4.03 -2.38
CA MET A 149 -4.12 4.51 -3.13
C MET A 149 -4.58 3.47 -4.18
N ILE A 150 -5.55 2.66 -3.82
CA ILE A 150 -6.03 1.56 -4.68
C ILE A 150 -7.54 1.65 -4.97
N GLY A 151 -8.15 2.82 -4.74
CA GLY A 151 -9.61 2.96 -4.78
C GLY A 151 -10.15 3.92 -5.82
N TYR A 152 -9.34 4.75 -6.48
CA TYR A 152 -9.85 5.73 -7.45
C TYR A 152 -9.70 5.25 -8.90
N PHE A 153 -10.81 5.07 -9.57
CA PHE A 153 -10.87 4.66 -10.98
C PHE A 153 -11.78 5.58 -11.78
N SER A 154 -11.46 5.78 -13.06
CA SER A 154 -12.26 6.59 -13.97
C SER A 154 -12.24 5.98 -15.37
N LYS A 155 -13.38 5.98 -16.03
CA LYS A 155 -13.53 5.59 -17.46
C LYS A 155 -13.48 6.79 -18.42
N GLU A 156 -13.26 7.98 -17.88
CA GLU A 156 -13.19 9.19 -18.69
C GLU A 156 -11.88 9.27 -19.46
N LYS A 157 -11.96 9.66 -20.73
CA LYS A 157 -10.77 9.90 -21.55
C LYS A 157 -9.95 11.05 -20.99
N GLY A 158 -8.63 10.87 -20.90
CA GLY A 158 -7.71 11.86 -20.32
C GLY A 158 -7.76 11.93 -18.80
N SER A 159 -8.45 11.00 -18.12
CA SER A 159 -8.44 10.89 -16.66
C SER A 159 -7.08 10.46 -16.12
N GLN A 160 -6.30 9.69 -16.89
CA GLN A 160 -4.92 9.36 -16.53
C GLN A 160 -3.95 10.41 -17.04
N LYS A 161 -3.19 11.00 -16.12
CA LYS A 161 -2.15 11.99 -16.43
C LYS A 161 -0.76 11.38 -16.29
N TYR A 162 0.19 11.97 -16.98
CA TYR A 162 1.59 11.56 -16.95
C TYR A 162 2.51 12.78 -16.88
N PRO A 163 3.73 12.65 -16.33
CA PRO A 163 4.73 13.70 -16.41
C PRO A 163 4.93 14.16 -17.85
N PHE A 164 5.08 15.48 -18.03
CA PHE A 164 5.18 16.10 -19.38
C PHE A 164 6.28 15.46 -20.25
N ILE A 165 7.39 15.08 -19.63
CA ILE A 165 8.52 14.43 -20.30
C ILE A 165 8.18 13.08 -20.95
N LEU A 166 7.13 12.38 -20.45
CA LEU A 166 6.69 11.11 -21.01
C LEU A 166 5.69 11.26 -22.16
N LYS A 167 5.07 12.43 -22.34
CA LYS A 167 4.02 12.65 -23.35
C LYS A 167 4.40 12.21 -24.77
N PRO A 168 5.64 12.45 -25.29
CA PRO A 168 6.00 12.00 -26.63
C PRO A 168 6.01 10.48 -26.80
N PHE A 169 6.17 9.74 -25.69
CA PHE A 169 6.30 8.28 -25.68
C PHE A 169 4.97 7.57 -25.44
N LEU A 170 3.95 8.25 -24.88
CA LEU A 170 2.68 7.63 -24.49
C LEU A 170 2.00 6.90 -25.65
N LYS A 171 1.89 7.56 -26.81
CA LYS A 171 1.31 6.95 -28.02
C LYS A 171 2.16 5.81 -28.57
N LYS A 172 3.50 5.98 -28.58
CA LYS A 172 4.43 4.99 -29.11
C LYS A 172 4.42 3.70 -28.29
N LEU A 173 4.25 3.83 -26.96
CA LEU A 173 4.23 2.70 -26.00
C LEU A 173 2.81 2.20 -25.71
N ASN A 174 1.80 2.74 -26.40
CA ASN A 174 0.38 2.40 -26.17
C ASN A 174 -0.05 2.50 -24.70
N ILE A 175 0.47 3.52 -23.99
CA ILE A 175 0.18 3.78 -22.58
C ILE A 175 -1.23 4.37 -22.48
N PRO A 176 -2.11 3.85 -21.59
CA PRO A 176 -3.49 4.27 -21.48
C PRO A 176 -3.64 5.72 -21.01
N ASP A 177 -4.60 6.45 -21.56
CA ASP A 177 -5.01 7.79 -21.11
C ASP A 177 -6.29 7.76 -20.25
N VAL A 178 -6.81 6.57 -19.97
CA VAL A 178 -7.98 6.30 -19.14
C VAL A 178 -7.53 5.65 -17.84
N GLY A 179 -8.04 6.12 -16.70
CA GLY A 179 -7.67 5.66 -15.37
C GLY A 179 -8.45 4.41 -14.91
N ASP A 180 -8.51 3.39 -15.76
CA ASP A 180 -9.24 2.13 -15.54
C ASP A 180 -8.35 0.92 -15.25
N PHE A 181 -7.15 1.17 -14.73
CA PHE A 181 -6.15 0.14 -14.45
C PHE A 181 -5.50 0.37 -13.09
N ILE A 182 -4.82 -0.66 -12.59
CA ILE A 182 -3.90 -0.57 -11.45
C ILE A 182 -2.45 -0.65 -11.93
N ALA A 183 -1.53 0.08 -11.32
CA ALA A 183 -0.12 0.04 -11.66
C ALA A 183 0.68 -0.77 -10.63
N PHE A 184 1.59 -1.60 -11.11
CA PHE A 184 2.64 -2.24 -10.33
C PHE A 184 3.94 -1.48 -10.59
N VAL A 185 4.43 -0.77 -9.59
CA VAL A 185 5.61 0.09 -9.72
C VAL A 185 6.77 -0.52 -8.97
N ALA A 186 7.85 -0.80 -9.69
CA ALA A 186 9.07 -1.37 -9.15
C ALA A 186 10.33 -0.62 -9.64
N ASN A 187 11.44 -0.79 -8.96
CA ASN A 187 12.75 -0.41 -9.50
C ASN A 187 13.42 -1.61 -10.19
N LYS A 188 14.55 -1.37 -10.85
CA LYS A 188 15.29 -2.42 -11.58
C LYS A 188 15.67 -3.61 -10.67
N ASN A 189 16.01 -3.36 -9.41
CA ASN A 189 16.41 -4.41 -8.47
C ASN A 189 15.21 -5.26 -8.00
N SER A 190 14.00 -4.76 -8.14
CA SER A 190 12.75 -5.44 -7.78
C SER A 190 12.07 -6.13 -8.98
N GLU A 191 12.65 -6.03 -10.18
CA GLU A 191 12.04 -6.56 -11.42
C GLU A 191 11.86 -8.09 -11.37
N GLU A 192 12.83 -8.81 -10.81
CA GLU A 192 12.72 -10.27 -10.66
C GLU A 192 11.56 -10.64 -9.73
N PHE A 193 11.46 -9.97 -8.57
CA PHE A 193 10.34 -10.15 -7.64
C PHE A 193 9.01 -9.82 -8.31
N MET A 194 8.91 -8.68 -9.00
CA MET A 194 7.70 -8.31 -9.74
C MET A 194 7.32 -9.35 -10.81
N ASN A 195 8.29 -9.92 -11.51
CA ASN A 195 8.01 -10.97 -12.50
C ASN A 195 7.45 -12.25 -11.87
N LYS A 196 7.88 -12.60 -10.65
CA LYS A 196 7.31 -13.74 -9.89
C LYS A 196 5.87 -13.48 -9.40
N LEU A 197 5.48 -12.22 -9.27
CA LEU A 197 4.11 -11.83 -8.89
C LEU A 197 3.13 -11.88 -10.06
N ARG A 198 3.59 -12.07 -11.29
CA ARG A 198 2.71 -12.15 -12.45
C ARG A 198 1.84 -13.38 -12.39
N ILE A 199 0.56 -13.15 -12.54
CA ILE A 199 -0.43 -14.19 -12.75
C ILE A 199 -0.85 -14.10 -14.22
N ASP A 200 -0.80 -15.21 -14.92
CA ASP A 200 -1.49 -15.37 -16.21
C ASP A 200 -3.00 -15.51 -15.95
N ASP A 201 -3.56 -14.53 -15.23
CA ASP A 201 -4.91 -14.68 -14.70
C ASP A 201 -5.93 -13.87 -15.48
N VAL A 202 -6.73 -14.63 -16.18
CA VAL A 202 -7.96 -14.16 -16.85
C VAL A 202 -9.09 -13.87 -15.84
N GLU A 203 -8.95 -14.31 -14.58
CA GLU A 203 -10.06 -14.25 -13.60
C GLU A 203 -10.24 -12.87 -12.96
N THR A 204 -9.18 -12.11 -12.71
CA THR A 204 -9.29 -10.86 -11.94
C THR A 204 -9.94 -9.70 -12.69
N ARG A 205 -10.12 -9.78 -14.00
CA ARG A 205 -10.84 -8.77 -14.80
C ARG A 205 -10.44 -7.32 -14.59
N ILE A 206 -9.31 -7.06 -13.92
CA ILE A 206 -8.75 -5.73 -13.77
C ILE A 206 -7.53 -5.58 -14.67
N ARG A 207 -7.52 -4.48 -15.40
CA ARG A 207 -6.34 -4.13 -16.19
C ARG A 207 -5.22 -3.70 -15.28
N TYR A 208 -4.01 -4.19 -15.49
CA TYR A 208 -2.83 -3.73 -14.77
C TYR A 208 -1.70 -3.30 -15.70
N LEU A 209 -0.80 -2.49 -15.19
CA LEU A 209 0.36 -1.95 -15.90
C LEU A 209 1.62 -2.10 -15.05
N ASP A 210 2.60 -2.84 -15.56
CA ASP A 210 3.92 -2.94 -14.96
C ASP A 210 4.79 -1.72 -15.32
N VAL A 211 5.36 -1.09 -14.30
CA VAL A 211 6.18 0.11 -14.44
C VAL A 211 7.50 -0.09 -13.73
N ILE A 212 8.58 -0.22 -14.48
CA ILE A 212 9.94 -0.19 -13.92
C ILE A 212 10.47 1.23 -13.94
N VAL A 213 10.64 1.82 -12.77
CA VAL A 213 11.16 3.18 -12.64
C VAL A 213 12.68 3.18 -12.52
N PRO A 214 13.38 4.01 -13.29
CA PRO A 214 14.82 4.24 -13.06
C PRO A 214 15.06 4.80 -11.66
N ASN A 215 16.16 4.43 -11.03
CA ASN A 215 16.50 4.83 -9.66
C ASN A 215 16.47 6.35 -9.42
N PHE A 216 16.79 7.15 -10.45
CA PHE A 216 16.75 8.62 -10.33
C PHE A 216 15.33 9.20 -10.34
N PHE A 217 14.32 8.43 -10.79
CA PHE A 217 12.90 8.79 -10.70
C PHE A 217 12.19 8.18 -9.48
N ALA A 218 12.87 7.34 -8.70
CA ALA A 218 12.27 6.64 -7.56
C ALA A 218 11.56 7.59 -6.57
N LYS A 219 12.04 8.83 -6.42
CA LYS A 219 11.39 9.83 -5.55
C LYS A 219 10.05 10.34 -6.06
N SER A 220 9.79 10.29 -7.36
CA SER A 220 8.52 10.77 -7.96
C SER A 220 7.40 9.74 -7.88
N THR A 221 7.72 8.51 -7.51
CA THR A 221 6.77 7.41 -7.29
C THR A 221 6.84 6.93 -5.84
N ALA A 222 7.28 7.81 -4.94
CA ALA A 222 7.66 7.42 -3.59
C ALA A 222 6.45 7.22 -2.68
N SER A 223 6.45 6.11 -1.96
CA SER A 223 5.65 5.76 -0.81
C SER A 223 6.47 4.83 0.09
N ASP A 224 5.85 4.03 0.93
CA ASP A 224 6.51 3.16 1.92
C ASP A 224 7.53 2.17 1.30
N HIS A 225 7.28 1.66 0.10
CA HIS A 225 8.14 0.70 -0.61
C HIS A 225 9.57 1.20 -0.83
N ILE A 226 9.79 2.51 -0.99
CA ILE A 226 11.16 3.05 -1.21
C ILE A 226 12.07 2.82 -0.01
N ASN A 227 11.51 2.66 1.18
CA ASN A 227 12.30 2.39 2.38
C ASN A 227 12.84 0.96 2.39
N TYR A 228 12.16 0.02 1.74
CA TYR A 228 12.66 -1.34 1.52
C TYR A 228 13.78 -1.35 0.46
N TRP A 229 13.63 -0.59 -0.62
CA TRP A 229 14.70 -0.43 -1.62
C TRP A 229 16.01 0.12 -1.02
N LYS A 230 15.92 1.01 -0.01
CA LYS A 230 17.11 1.55 0.70
C LYS A 230 17.95 0.48 1.41
N PHE A 231 17.33 -0.63 1.76
CA PHE A 231 17.97 -1.77 2.42
C PHE A 231 18.20 -2.96 1.48
N GLY A 232 18.00 -2.78 0.18
CA GLY A 232 18.21 -3.83 -0.83
C GLY A 232 17.09 -4.88 -0.88
N ILE A 233 15.99 -4.65 -0.18
CA ILE A 233 14.82 -5.54 -0.20
C ILE A 233 13.98 -5.19 -1.43
N PRO A 234 13.66 -6.17 -2.30
CA PRO A 234 12.76 -5.96 -3.43
C PRO A 234 11.39 -5.46 -2.95
N ALA A 235 10.82 -4.48 -3.65
CA ALA A 235 9.49 -4.01 -3.32
C ALA A 235 8.73 -3.54 -4.56
N VAL A 236 7.41 -3.77 -4.56
CA VAL A 236 6.48 -3.38 -5.62
C VAL A 236 5.34 -2.59 -4.99
N MET A 237 5.07 -1.40 -5.51
CA MET A 237 3.90 -0.61 -5.13
C MET A 237 2.74 -0.92 -6.06
N ILE A 238 1.59 -1.22 -5.49
CA ILE A 238 0.31 -1.40 -6.17
C ILE A 238 -0.47 -0.11 -5.97
N THR A 239 -0.77 0.61 -7.06
CA THR A 239 -1.36 1.96 -6.97
C THR A 239 -2.28 2.28 -8.14
N ASP A 240 -3.30 3.08 -7.87
CA ASP A 240 -4.13 3.73 -8.90
C ASP A 240 -3.43 4.92 -9.57
N THR A 241 -2.18 5.19 -9.18
CA THR A 241 -1.32 6.28 -9.65
C THR A 241 -1.52 7.64 -8.95
N ALA A 242 -2.26 7.68 -7.86
CA ALA A 242 -2.38 8.83 -6.95
C ALA A 242 -2.67 10.17 -7.67
N PHE A 243 -1.89 11.21 -7.42
CA PHE A 243 -2.06 12.55 -8.00
C PHE A 243 -2.00 12.60 -9.55
N HIS A 244 -1.54 11.52 -10.20
CA HIS A 244 -1.60 11.42 -11.65
C HIS A 244 -3.01 11.05 -12.16
N ARG A 245 -3.90 10.62 -11.28
CA ARG A 245 -5.27 10.22 -11.61
C ARG A 245 -6.30 10.89 -10.71
N ASN A 246 -6.15 10.78 -9.39
CA ASN A 246 -7.12 11.23 -8.41
C ASN A 246 -7.04 12.76 -8.20
N PRO A 247 -8.05 13.52 -8.63
CA PRO A 247 -8.08 14.96 -8.42
C PRO A 247 -8.28 15.38 -6.95
N ASN A 248 -8.65 14.42 -6.08
CA ASN A 248 -8.92 14.61 -4.66
C ASN A 248 -7.67 14.41 -3.78
N TYR A 249 -6.56 13.96 -4.37
CA TYR A 249 -5.30 13.72 -3.67
C TYR A 249 -4.92 14.90 -2.78
N HIS A 250 -4.69 14.63 -1.48
CA HIS A 250 -4.37 15.61 -0.44
C HIS A 250 -5.42 16.74 -0.30
N LYS A 251 -6.71 16.47 -0.56
CA LYS A 251 -7.81 17.43 -0.41
C LYS A 251 -8.87 16.94 0.58
N LYS A 252 -9.71 17.84 1.04
CA LYS A 252 -10.90 17.51 1.86
C LYS A 252 -11.95 16.73 1.08
N THR A 253 -11.85 16.70 -0.23
CA THR A 253 -12.71 15.97 -1.15
C THR A 253 -12.26 14.53 -1.38
N ASP A 254 -11.18 14.07 -0.73
CA ASP A 254 -10.80 12.66 -0.71
C ASP A 254 -11.69 11.90 0.28
N THR A 255 -12.89 11.55 -0.17
CA THR A 255 -14.00 10.99 0.59
C THR A 255 -14.49 9.67 0.01
N LEU A 256 -15.22 8.89 0.79
CA LEU A 256 -15.67 7.54 0.41
C LEU A 256 -16.49 7.48 -0.89
N ASP A 257 -17.28 8.51 -1.16
CA ASP A 257 -18.12 8.61 -2.35
C ASP A 257 -17.32 8.82 -3.64
N THR A 258 -16.03 9.11 -3.54
CA THR A 258 -15.12 9.22 -4.69
C THR A 258 -14.49 7.89 -5.09
N LEU A 259 -14.59 6.86 -4.25
CA LEU A 259 -13.98 5.56 -4.46
C LEU A 259 -14.85 4.64 -5.35
N ASN A 260 -14.18 3.84 -6.16
CA ASN A 260 -14.80 2.74 -6.88
C ASN A 260 -14.55 1.42 -6.13
N LEU A 261 -15.47 1.07 -5.24
CA LEU A 261 -15.34 -0.11 -4.38
C LEU A 261 -15.34 -1.42 -5.18
N GLU A 262 -15.99 -1.47 -6.35
CA GLU A 262 -15.98 -2.66 -7.21
C GLU A 262 -14.59 -2.89 -7.81
N GLU A 263 -13.95 -1.87 -8.34
CA GLU A 263 -12.60 -1.99 -8.89
C GLU A 263 -11.56 -2.23 -7.77
N MET A 264 -11.72 -1.59 -6.61
CA MET A 264 -10.89 -1.84 -5.44
C MET A 264 -10.97 -3.31 -4.99
N GLU A 265 -12.17 -3.91 -5.01
CA GLU A 265 -12.38 -5.32 -4.70
C GLU A 265 -11.57 -6.22 -5.64
N LYS A 266 -11.56 -5.92 -6.94
CA LYS A 266 -10.77 -6.67 -7.94
C LYS A 266 -9.26 -6.54 -7.69
N VAL A 267 -8.77 -5.38 -7.23
CA VAL A 267 -7.35 -5.20 -6.85
C VAL A 267 -7.00 -6.11 -5.68
N ILE A 268 -7.86 -6.18 -4.66
CA ILE A 268 -7.65 -7.03 -3.49
C ILE A 268 -7.65 -8.51 -3.91
N GLU A 269 -8.63 -8.93 -4.71
CA GLU A 269 -8.74 -10.30 -5.21
C GLU A 269 -7.51 -10.69 -6.04
N MET A 270 -7.07 -9.81 -6.94
CA MET A 270 -5.84 -10.00 -7.70
C MET A 270 -4.62 -10.18 -6.77
N THR A 271 -4.49 -9.36 -5.71
CA THR A 271 -3.37 -9.48 -4.77
C THR A 271 -3.43 -10.80 -3.99
N VAL A 272 -4.62 -11.25 -3.58
CA VAL A 272 -4.82 -12.56 -2.94
C VAL A 272 -4.35 -13.68 -3.88
N ASN A 273 -4.72 -13.61 -5.15
CA ASN A 273 -4.32 -14.61 -6.16
C ASN A 273 -2.80 -14.58 -6.41
N ILE A 274 -2.19 -13.39 -6.48
CA ILE A 274 -0.73 -13.21 -6.56
C ILE A 274 -0.04 -13.95 -5.41
N ILE A 275 -0.50 -13.72 -4.18
CA ILE A 275 0.09 -14.31 -2.99
C ILE A 275 -0.04 -15.84 -3.01
N LYS A 276 -1.23 -16.37 -3.29
CA LYS A 276 -1.47 -17.83 -3.34
C LYS A 276 -0.65 -18.55 -4.42
N ASN A 277 -0.31 -17.86 -5.50
CA ASN A 277 0.44 -18.43 -6.63
C ASN A 277 1.93 -18.09 -6.62
N TYR A 278 2.42 -17.32 -5.65
CA TYR A 278 3.84 -16.99 -5.52
C TYR A 278 4.67 -18.26 -5.25
N LYS A 279 5.74 -18.47 -6.08
CA LYS A 279 6.65 -19.62 -6.02
C LYS A 279 8.10 -19.20 -6.12
#